data_c3bdccb251254a091b414ac8c132f4b6
#
_entry.id   c3bdccb251254a091b414ac8c132f4b6
#
_cell.length_a   1.000
_cell.length_b   1.000
_cell.length_c   1.000
_cell.angle_alpha   90.00
_cell.angle_beta   90.00
_cell.angle_gamma   90.00
#
_symmetry.space_group_name_H-M   'P 1'
#
loop_
_entity.id
_entity.type
_entity.pdbx_description
1 polymer ?
#
loop_
_entity_poly.entity_id
_entity_poly.type
_entity_poly.pdbx_seq_one_letter_code
_entity_poly.pdbx_strand_id
1 'polypeptide(L)'
;MSAQQASKSASKSSAPKEIISGESFNVEKDIKYSKPKVNASGGKSVGILNATTNSATYVSTPLMMTWGVSAFEDKKTGEKSYSMSLQFPSEEYNTPAISKFRANIEKFEQKIKTDALANQKEWFGKSTMTKDHIEMFWTPILKFAKGENGEPDHKKNPTLNVKIPIWEGVWNAELFDTQSRKIFPDATNEHITPVDLIAKGSHVAVVLQCGGVWFAGGKFG
;
A
#
# COMPACT_ATOMS: atom_id res chain seq x y z
N MET A 1 -47.98 -17.35 11.00
CA MET A 1 -46.73 -18.00 11.44
C MET A 1 -45.74 -17.92 10.28
N SER A 2 -44.85 -16.97 10.29
CA SER A 2 -43.80 -16.81 9.28
C SER A 2 -42.44 -16.88 9.98
N ALA A 3 -41.71 -17.94 9.67
CA ALA A 3 -40.36 -18.17 10.21
C ALA A 3 -39.34 -17.27 9.48
N GLN A 4 -38.74 -16.38 10.22
CA GLN A 4 -37.55 -15.64 9.78
C GLN A 4 -36.35 -16.59 9.75
N GLN A 5 -35.83 -16.85 8.55
CA GLN A 5 -34.54 -17.49 8.37
C GLN A 5 -33.43 -16.46 8.63
N ALA A 6 -32.77 -16.59 9.76
CA ALA A 6 -31.53 -15.89 10.03
C ALA A 6 -30.40 -16.53 9.23
N SER A 7 -29.90 -15.83 8.22
CA SER A 7 -28.70 -16.23 7.47
C SER A 7 -27.48 -16.02 8.36
N LYS A 8 -26.91 -17.11 8.89
CA LYS A 8 -25.61 -17.14 9.51
C LYS A 8 -24.54 -16.90 8.44
N SER A 9 -23.95 -15.72 8.40
CA SER A 9 -22.72 -15.50 7.68
C SER A 9 -21.60 -16.26 8.40
N ALA A 10 -21.19 -17.38 7.83
CA ALA A 10 -20.05 -18.14 8.31
C ALA A 10 -18.78 -17.30 8.06
N SER A 11 -18.14 -16.83 9.12
CA SER A 11 -16.80 -16.26 9.07
C SER A 11 -15.84 -17.35 8.57
N LYS A 12 -15.39 -17.24 7.31
CA LYS A 12 -14.27 -18.03 6.81
C LYS A 12 -13.05 -17.70 7.65
N SER A 13 -12.60 -18.64 8.48
CA SER A 13 -11.29 -18.56 9.11
C SER A 13 -10.25 -18.52 7.99
N SER A 14 -9.69 -17.35 7.71
CA SER A 14 -8.62 -17.20 6.75
C SER A 14 -7.38 -17.87 7.35
N ALA A 15 -6.67 -18.68 6.55
CA ALA A 15 -5.36 -19.20 6.91
C ALA A 15 -4.46 -18.04 7.39
N PRO A 16 -3.53 -18.29 8.35
CA PRO A 16 -2.66 -17.26 8.87
C PRO A 16 -1.93 -16.56 7.71
N LYS A 17 -1.98 -15.24 7.70
CA LYS A 17 -1.34 -14.41 6.66
C LYS A 17 0.17 -14.45 6.91
N GLU A 18 0.93 -14.91 5.92
CA GLU A 18 2.39 -14.80 5.97
C GLU A 18 2.77 -13.33 5.79
N ILE A 19 3.47 -12.76 6.77
CA ILE A 19 3.97 -11.39 6.74
C ILE A 19 5.48 -11.43 6.55
N ILE A 20 5.94 -10.84 5.45
CA ILE A 20 7.36 -10.73 5.12
C ILE A 20 7.90 -9.48 5.82
N SER A 21 9.05 -9.60 6.51
CA SER A 21 9.71 -8.42 7.05
C SER A 21 10.24 -7.54 5.92
N GLY A 22 9.94 -6.24 5.96
CA GLY A 22 10.41 -5.28 4.96
C GLY A 22 11.94 -5.18 4.88
N GLU A 23 12.64 -5.51 5.96
CA GLU A 23 14.11 -5.56 5.97
C GLU A 23 14.68 -6.73 5.18
N SER A 24 13.96 -7.84 5.12
CA SER A 24 14.36 -9.07 4.39
C SER A 24 13.60 -9.29 3.10
N PHE A 25 12.67 -8.40 2.75
CA PHE A 25 11.85 -8.50 1.54
C PHE A 25 12.72 -8.63 0.30
N ASN A 26 12.59 -9.76 -0.39
CA ASN A 26 13.34 -10.08 -1.60
C ASN A 26 12.40 -10.16 -2.80
N VAL A 27 12.39 -9.12 -3.59
CA VAL A 27 11.46 -8.97 -4.72
C VAL A 27 11.59 -10.05 -5.80
N GLU A 28 12.74 -10.71 -5.91
CA GLU A 28 12.94 -11.79 -6.88
C GLU A 28 12.37 -13.14 -6.42
N LYS A 29 12.22 -13.32 -5.10
CA LYS A 29 11.81 -14.59 -4.50
C LYS A 29 10.41 -14.56 -3.92
N ASP A 30 10.03 -13.40 -3.37
CA ASP A 30 8.86 -13.31 -2.49
C ASP A 30 7.57 -12.97 -3.25
N ILE A 31 7.70 -12.48 -4.50
CA ILE A 31 6.53 -12.07 -5.28
C ILE A 31 6.41 -12.79 -6.62
N LYS A 32 5.17 -12.86 -7.10
CA LYS A 32 4.82 -13.21 -8.47
C LYS A 32 3.59 -12.45 -8.93
N TYR A 33 3.40 -12.37 -10.24
CA TYR A 33 2.27 -11.64 -10.81
C TYR A 33 1.10 -12.55 -11.12
N SER A 34 -0.11 -12.05 -10.93
CA SER A 34 -1.31 -12.64 -11.49
C SER A 34 -1.47 -12.24 -12.95
N LYS A 35 -2.34 -12.94 -13.68
CA LYS A 35 -2.80 -12.43 -14.98
C LYS A 35 -3.50 -11.07 -14.79
N PRO A 36 -3.36 -10.14 -15.78
CA PRO A 36 -4.11 -8.90 -15.77
C PRO A 36 -5.62 -9.14 -15.65
N LYS A 37 -6.27 -8.30 -14.84
CA LYS A 37 -7.72 -8.31 -14.65
C LYS A 37 -8.27 -6.95 -15.02
N VAL A 38 -9.44 -6.93 -15.64
CA VAL A 38 -10.20 -5.71 -15.88
C VAL A 38 -11.45 -5.77 -15.02
N ASN A 39 -11.71 -4.74 -14.24
CA ASN A 39 -12.90 -4.65 -13.39
C ASN A 39 -14.11 -4.15 -14.21
N ALA A 40 -15.30 -4.19 -13.60
CA ALA A 40 -16.55 -3.77 -14.24
C ALA A 40 -16.54 -2.29 -14.70
N SER A 41 -15.74 -1.44 -14.07
CA SER A 41 -15.55 -0.03 -14.40
C SER A 41 -14.45 0.21 -15.45
N GLY A 42 -13.89 -0.84 -16.06
CA GLY A 42 -12.82 -0.75 -17.05
C GLY A 42 -11.41 -0.53 -16.49
N GLY A 43 -11.26 -0.45 -15.17
CA GLY A 43 -9.95 -0.35 -14.52
C GLY A 43 -9.17 -1.65 -14.66
N LYS A 44 -7.92 -1.57 -15.10
CA LYS A 44 -7.02 -2.73 -15.24
C LYS A 44 -6.07 -2.82 -14.08
N SER A 45 -5.77 -4.05 -13.65
CA SER A 45 -4.77 -4.30 -12.61
C SER A 45 -4.04 -5.63 -12.84
N VAL A 46 -2.82 -5.73 -12.31
CA VAL A 46 -2.02 -6.94 -12.21
C VAL A 46 -1.74 -7.19 -10.75
N GLY A 47 -2.27 -8.26 -10.19
CA GLY A 47 -2.06 -8.58 -8.77
C GLY A 47 -0.61 -8.99 -8.52
N ILE A 48 -0.08 -8.57 -7.37
CA ILE A 48 1.21 -9.02 -6.85
C ILE A 48 0.90 -9.96 -5.69
N LEU A 49 1.30 -11.22 -5.84
CA LEU A 49 1.03 -12.30 -4.91
C LEU A 49 2.32 -12.74 -4.23
N ASN A 50 2.19 -13.21 -3.00
CA ASN A 50 3.27 -13.95 -2.34
C ASN A 50 3.57 -15.22 -3.15
N ALA A 51 4.84 -15.39 -3.53
CA ALA A 51 5.29 -16.47 -4.41
C ALA A 51 5.08 -17.85 -3.79
N THR A 52 5.18 -17.95 -2.46
CA THR A 52 5.04 -19.21 -1.70
C THR A 52 3.58 -19.58 -1.50
N THR A 53 2.78 -18.65 -0.97
CA THR A 53 1.40 -18.94 -0.53
C THR A 53 0.35 -18.73 -1.61
N ASN A 54 0.68 -18.11 -2.74
CA ASN A 54 -0.29 -17.71 -3.78
C ASN A 54 -1.39 -16.75 -3.28
N SER A 55 -1.20 -16.13 -2.14
CA SER A 55 -2.14 -15.18 -1.53
C SER A 55 -1.65 -13.74 -1.68
N ALA A 56 -2.38 -12.78 -1.16
CA ALA A 56 -1.95 -11.39 -1.11
C ALA A 56 -0.59 -11.26 -0.40
N THR A 57 0.27 -10.40 -0.93
CA THR A 57 1.58 -10.11 -0.33
C THR A 57 1.43 -9.11 0.80
N TYR A 58 1.93 -9.48 1.99
CA TYR A 58 1.98 -8.63 3.16
C TYR A 58 3.43 -8.37 3.56
N VAL A 59 3.77 -7.09 3.76
CA VAL A 59 5.13 -6.67 4.15
C VAL A 59 5.04 -5.77 5.38
N SER A 60 5.79 -6.09 6.44
CA SER A 60 5.87 -5.23 7.61
C SER A 60 6.93 -4.15 7.42
N THR A 61 6.61 -2.91 7.83
CA THR A 61 7.61 -1.85 7.90
C THR A 61 8.42 -1.93 9.19
N PRO A 62 9.62 -1.36 9.25
CA PRO A 62 10.23 -0.98 10.52
C PRO A 62 9.39 0.09 11.22
N LEU A 63 9.76 0.44 12.44
CA LEU A 63 9.16 1.54 13.17
C LEU A 63 9.51 2.86 12.47
N MET A 64 8.50 3.60 11.99
CA MET A 64 8.66 4.81 11.21
C MET A 64 7.76 5.93 11.73
N MET A 65 8.23 7.17 11.64
CA MET A 65 7.46 8.34 12.05
C MET A 65 6.39 8.67 11.01
N THR A 66 5.23 9.13 11.50
CA THR A 66 4.15 9.69 10.67
C THR A 66 3.63 11.01 11.23
N TRP A 67 3.14 11.88 10.34
CA TRP A 67 2.40 13.10 10.72
C TRP A 67 0.91 12.85 10.95
N GLY A 68 0.54 11.60 11.22
CA GLY A 68 -0.85 11.21 11.47
C GLY A 68 -1.60 10.86 10.18
N VAL A 69 -2.90 10.67 10.33
CA VAL A 69 -3.81 10.32 9.23
C VAL A 69 -4.35 11.59 8.58
N SER A 70 -4.32 11.61 7.25
CA SER A 70 -4.91 12.66 6.43
C SER A 70 -6.17 12.14 5.75
N ALA A 71 -7.24 12.94 5.78
CA ALA A 71 -8.46 12.68 5.02
C ALA A 71 -8.43 13.50 3.72
N PHE A 72 -8.83 12.87 2.63
CA PHE A 72 -9.08 13.51 1.35
C PHE A 72 -10.53 13.26 0.95
N GLU A 73 -11.24 14.31 0.59
CA GLU A 73 -12.62 14.23 0.10
C GLU A 73 -12.64 14.56 -1.40
N ASP A 74 -13.14 13.62 -2.19
CA ASP A 74 -13.34 13.85 -3.61
C ASP A 74 -14.48 14.85 -3.81
N LYS A 75 -14.16 16.01 -4.40
CA LYS A 75 -15.12 17.11 -4.61
C LYS A 75 -16.29 16.75 -5.52
N LYS A 76 -16.16 15.70 -6.35
CA LYS A 76 -17.21 15.30 -7.29
C LYS A 76 -18.14 14.25 -6.70
N THR A 77 -17.58 13.29 -5.94
CA THR A 77 -18.35 12.18 -5.37
C THR A 77 -18.69 12.38 -3.91
N GLY A 78 -17.99 13.27 -3.19
CA GLY A 78 -18.08 13.43 -1.73
C GLY A 78 -17.44 12.26 -0.96
N GLU A 79 -16.83 11.31 -1.65
CA GLU A 79 -16.21 10.16 -1.01
C GLU A 79 -14.94 10.56 -0.26
N LYS A 80 -14.81 10.08 0.96
CA LYS A 80 -13.62 10.29 1.81
C LYS A 80 -12.67 9.10 1.68
N SER A 81 -11.41 9.41 1.49
CA SER A 81 -10.31 8.45 1.56
C SER A 81 -9.30 8.89 2.61
N TYR A 82 -8.62 7.93 3.21
CA TYR A 82 -7.70 8.17 4.31
C TYR A 82 -6.34 7.57 4.00
N SER A 83 -5.30 8.31 4.38
CA SER A 83 -3.93 7.85 4.21
C SER A 83 -3.02 8.44 5.28
N MET A 84 -1.88 7.81 5.50
CA MET A 84 -0.79 8.37 6.28
C MET A 84 0.52 8.25 5.50
N SER A 85 1.44 9.18 5.74
CA SER A 85 2.76 9.17 5.12
C SER A 85 3.80 8.74 6.15
N LEU A 86 4.46 7.63 5.88
CA LEU A 86 5.61 7.16 6.64
C LEU A 86 6.85 7.92 6.18
N GLN A 87 7.57 8.52 7.13
CA GLN A 87 8.71 9.37 6.87
C GLN A 87 10.00 8.57 6.87
N PHE A 88 10.80 8.68 5.81
CA PHE A 88 12.19 8.24 5.85
C PHE A 88 13.02 9.35 6.51
N PRO A 89 13.69 9.06 7.63
CA PRO A 89 14.39 10.10 8.39
C PRO A 89 15.69 10.56 7.73
N SER A 90 16.24 11.68 8.20
CA SER A 90 17.62 12.09 7.90
C SER A 90 18.61 11.06 8.48
N GLU A 91 19.88 11.14 8.04
CA GLU A 91 20.92 10.19 8.47
C GLU A 91 21.07 10.10 9.99
N GLU A 92 20.91 11.22 10.68
CA GLU A 92 21.02 11.33 12.13
C GLU A 92 20.02 10.40 12.88
N TYR A 93 18.80 10.24 12.33
CA TYR A 93 17.73 9.44 12.93
C TYR A 93 17.48 8.13 12.20
N ASN A 94 18.32 7.83 11.21
CA ASN A 94 18.15 6.64 10.40
C ASN A 94 18.63 5.38 11.14
N THR A 95 17.98 4.27 10.86
CA THR A 95 18.35 2.98 11.41
C THR A 95 18.69 2.00 10.28
N PRO A 96 19.51 0.96 10.56
CA PRO A 96 19.78 -0.08 9.57
C PRO A 96 18.50 -0.74 9.01
N ALA A 97 17.48 -0.88 9.85
CA ALA A 97 16.18 -1.43 9.47
C ALA A 97 15.47 -0.56 8.44
N ILE A 98 15.42 0.77 8.68
CA ILE A 98 14.79 1.73 7.76
C ILE A 98 15.58 1.81 6.45
N SER A 99 16.91 1.81 6.51
CA SER A 99 17.76 1.82 5.31
C SER A 99 17.53 0.59 4.43
N LYS A 100 17.49 -0.60 5.02
CA LYS A 100 17.21 -1.85 4.30
C LYS A 100 15.81 -1.86 3.70
N PHE A 101 14.83 -1.43 4.48
CA PHE A 101 13.45 -1.31 4.01
C PHE A 101 13.35 -0.38 2.81
N ARG A 102 13.94 0.82 2.89
CA ARG A 102 13.99 1.78 1.78
C ARG A 102 14.61 1.15 0.53
N ALA A 103 15.79 0.54 0.66
CA ALA A 103 16.48 -0.10 -0.46
C ALA A 103 15.64 -1.23 -1.09
N ASN A 104 14.89 -1.98 -0.28
CA ASN A 104 14.02 -3.04 -0.78
C ASN A 104 12.78 -2.47 -1.51
N ILE A 105 12.21 -1.35 -1.06
CA ILE A 105 11.13 -0.65 -1.79
C ILE A 105 11.63 -0.08 -3.11
N GLU A 106 12.83 0.50 -3.14
CA GLU A 106 13.46 0.98 -4.37
C GLU A 106 13.70 -0.16 -5.38
N LYS A 107 14.19 -1.32 -4.92
CA LYS A 107 14.32 -2.53 -5.75
C LYS A 107 12.97 -3.03 -6.23
N PHE A 108 11.95 -2.99 -5.39
CA PHE A 108 10.59 -3.39 -5.75
C PHE A 108 10.04 -2.51 -6.89
N GLU A 109 10.25 -1.22 -6.80
CA GLU A 109 9.88 -0.26 -7.83
C GLU A 109 10.58 -0.56 -9.16
N GLN A 110 11.90 -0.78 -9.13
CA GLN A 110 12.69 -1.12 -10.32
C GLN A 110 12.28 -2.45 -10.93
N LYS A 111 11.99 -3.45 -10.10
CA LYS A 111 11.50 -4.74 -10.59
C LYS A 111 10.17 -4.60 -11.33
N ILE A 112 9.20 -3.90 -10.77
CA ILE A 112 7.90 -3.69 -11.44
C ILE A 112 8.10 -2.98 -12.79
N LYS A 113 8.95 -1.96 -12.88
CA LYS A 113 9.26 -1.26 -14.13
C LYS A 113 9.92 -2.16 -15.17
N THR A 114 10.87 -2.98 -14.74
CA THR A 114 11.54 -3.96 -15.62
C THR A 114 10.56 -5.01 -16.12
N ASP A 115 9.74 -5.56 -15.24
CA ASP A 115 8.75 -6.58 -15.57
C ASP A 115 7.62 -6.01 -16.43
N ALA A 116 7.23 -4.75 -16.23
CA ALA A 116 6.28 -4.04 -17.07
C ALA A 116 6.77 -3.93 -18.52
N LEU A 117 8.06 -3.65 -18.71
CA LEU A 117 8.67 -3.63 -20.04
C LEU A 117 8.73 -5.04 -20.67
N ALA A 118 9.09 -6.05 -19.89
CA ALA A 118 9.14 -7.44 -20.35
C ALA A 118 7.75 -7.98 -20.72
N ASN A 119 6.73 -7.61 -19.96
CA ASN A 119 5.35 -8.07 -20.15
C ASN A 119 4.46 -7.02 -20.88
N GLN A 120 5.06 -6.09 -21.63
CA GLN A 120 4.36 -4.96 -22.22
C GLN A 120 3.14 -5.33 -23.06
N LYS A 121 3.18 -6.44 -23.80
CA LYS A 121 2.07 -6.92 -24.62
C LYS A 121 0.86 -7.29 -23.75
N GLU A 122 1.10 -7.98 -22.64
CA GLU A 122 0.05 -8.44 -21.74
C GLU A 122 -0.46 -7.30 -20.86
N TRP A 123 0.45 -6.47 -20.35
CA TRP A 123 0.10 -5.39 -19.41
C TRP A 123 -0.46 -4.16 -20.11
N PHE A 124 0.05 -3.78 -21.28
CA PHE A 124 -0.36 -2.56 -21.98
C PHE A 124 -1.06 -2.83 -23.32
N GLY A 125 -1.06 -4.08 -23.82
CA GLY A 125 -1.57 -4.39 -25.16
C GLY A 125 -0.69 -3.84 -26.29
N LYS A 126 0.56 -3.47 -26.00
CA LYS A 126 1.52 -2.84 -26.92
C LYS A 126 2.82 -3.64 -26.89
N SER A 127 3.58 -3.60 -28.01
CA SER A 127 4.89 -4.26 -28.13
C SER A 127 6.01 -3.26 -28.43
N THR A 128 5.71 -1.95 -28.32
CA THR A 128 6.61 -0.86 -28.72
C THR A 128 6.98 0.06 -27.56
N MET A 129 6.79 -0.41 -26.32
CA MET A 129 7.16 0.35 -25.14
C MET A 129 8.69 0.39 -24.99
N THR A 130 9.24 1.53 -24.62
CA THR A 130 10.64 1.72 -24.29
C THR A 130 10.80 1.96 -22.79
N LYS A 131 12.04 1.97 -22.31
CA LYS A 131 12.31 2.34 -20.90
C LYS A 131 11.79 3.74 -20.58
N ASP A 132 11.96 4.69 -21.50
CA ASP A 132 11.50 6.08 -21.32
C ASP A 132 9.97 6.16 -21.20
N HIS A 133 9.25 5.34 -21.99
CA HIS A 133 7.79 5.23 -21.85
C HIS A 133 7.40 4.69 -20.47
N ILE A 134 8.13 3.66 -19.98
CA ILE A 134 7.88 3.10 -18.65
C ILE A 134 8.08 4.16 -17.58
N GLU A 135 9.18 4.90 -17.61
CA GLU A 135 9.46 5.97 -16.65
C GLU A 135 8.43 7.11 -16.72
N MET A 136 8.03 7.53 -17.92
CA MET A 136 7.04 8.60 -18.12
C MET A 136 5.67 8.25 -17.55
N PHE A 137 5.25 6.99 -17.67
CA PHE A 137 3.92 6.53 -17.22
C PHE A 137 3.93 5.98 -15.80
N TRP A 138 5.10 5.80 -15.21
CA TRP A 138 5.24 5.25 -13.86
C TRP A 138 4.74 6.22 -12.78
N THR A 139 4.01 5.69 -11.81
CA THR A 139 3.63 6.39 -10.59
C THR A 139 4.51 5.90 -9.44
N PRO A 140 5.48 6.69 -8.95
CA PRO A 140 6.43 6.25 -7.94
C PRO A 140 5.76 5.83 -6.64
N ILE A 141 6.27 4.78 -6.01
CA ILE A 141 5.88 4.32 -4.67
C ILE A 141 6.43 5.30 -3.62
N LEU A 142 7.72 5.64 -3.74
CA LEU A 142 8.35 6.63 -2.88
C LEU A 142 8.07 8.04 -3.42
N LYS A 143 7.53 8.89 -2.56
CA LYS A 143 7.16 10.27 -2.91
C LYS A 143 8.19 11.25 -2.38
N PHE A 144 8.81 12.00 -3.27
CA PHE A 144 9.70 13.12 -2.95
C PHE A 144 8.91 14.41 -2.88
N ALA A 145 9.33 15.32 -1.99
CA ALA A 145 8.80 16.67 -1.98
C ALA A 145 9.16 17.37 -3.31
N LYS A 146 8.30 18.27 -3.77
CA LYS A 146 8.59 19.05 -4.96
C LYS A 146 9.60 20.16 -4.64
N GLY A 147 10.59 20.30 -5.50
CA GLY A 147 11.49 21.46 -5.51
C GLY A 147 10.80 22.70 -6.10
N GLU A 148 11.55 23.81 -6.15
CA GLU A 148 11.06 25.10 -6.69
C GLU A 148 10.66 25.03 -8.17
N ASN A 149 11.27 24.13 -8.93
CA ASN A 149 10.95 23.85 -10.34
C ASN A 149 9.74 22.92 -10.53
N GLY A 150 9.10 22.48 -9.44
CA GLY A 150 7.95 21.54 -9.49
C GLY A 150 8.33 20.07 -9.65
N GLU A 151 9.62 19.76 -9.87
CA GLU A 151 10.14 18.39 -10.00
C GLU A 151 10.45 17.78 -8.61
N PRO A 152 10.56 16.43 -8.51
CA PRO A 152 10.95 15.77 -7.27
C PRO A 152 12.31 16.22 -6.76
N ASP A 153 12.38 16.70 -5.53
CA ASP A 153 13.63 17.10 -4.88
C ASP A 153 14.30 15.87 -4.21
N HIS A 154 15.19 15.24 -4.93
CA HIS A 154 15.93 14.06 -4.45
C HIS A 154 16.97 14.37 -3.35
N LYS A 155 17.18 15.64 -3.01
CA LYS A 155 18.00 16.04 -1.84
C LYS A 155 17.24 15.85 -0.54
N LYS A 156 15.92 15.77 -0.59
CA LYS A 156 15.05 15.49 0.55
C LYS A 156 14.75 14.01 0.62
N ASN A 157 14.55 13.51 1.84
CA ASN A 157 14.13 12.14 2.04
C ASN A 157 12.70 11.94 1.53
N PRO A 158 12.41 10.78 0.90
CA PRO A 158 11.08 10.47 0.44
C PRO A 158 10.15 10.10 1.58
N THR A 159 8.89 9.94 1.22
CA THR A 159 7.85 9.36 2.08
C THR A 159 7.21 8.18 1.38
N LEU A 160 6.68 7.25 2.17
CA LEU A 160 5.82 6.17 1.70
C LEU A 160 4.37 6.47 2.11
N ASN A 161 3.51 6.71 1.13
CA ASN A 161 2.10 6.98 1.41
C ASN A 161 1.31 5.66 1.50
N VAL A 162 0.65 5.46 2.63
CA VAL A 162 -0.11 4.25 2.96
C VAL A 162 -1.59 4.60 3.05
N LYS A 163 -2.42 3.92 2.28
CA LYS A 163 -3.87 4.04 2.39
C LYS A 163 -4.37 3.29 3.62
N ILE A 164 -5.29 3.90 4.36
CA ILE A 164 -6.04 3.25 5.42
C ILE A 164 -7.40 2.89 4.83
N PRO A 165 -7.69 1.60 4.61
CA PRO A 165 -8.87 1.20 3.87
C PRO A 165 -10.15 1.45 4.67
N ILE A 166 -11.13 2.08 4.01
CA ILE A 166 -12.50 2.23 4.45
C ILE A 166 -13.42 1.79 3.30
N TRP A 167 -14.46 1.04 3.60
CA TRP A 167 -15.43 0.59 2.63
C TRP A 167 -16.84 0.74 3.21
N GLU A 168 -17.72 1.44 2.49
CA GLU A 168 -19.10 1.71 2.95
C GLU A 168 -19.17 2.26 4.39
N GLY A 169 -18.22 3.13 4.75
CA GLY A 169 -18.13 3.71 6.09
C GLY A 169 -17.47 2.80 7.14
N VAL A 170 -17.13 1.56 6.80
CA VAL A 170 -16.49 0.60 7.71
C VAL A 170 -14.99 0.58 7.48
N TRP A 171 -14.23 0.81 8.55
CA TRP A 171 -12.78 0.71 8.52
C TRP A 171 -12.31 -0.74 8.40
N ASN A 172 -11.45 -1.00 7.43
CA ASN A 172 -10.82 -2.32 7.26
C ASN A 172 -9.34 -2.26 7.67
N ALA A 173 -9.12 -1.84 8.90
CA ALA A 173 -7.80 -1.73 9.52
C ALA A 173 -7.89 -2.18 10.98
N GLU A 174 -6.78 -2.65 11.53
CA GLU A 174 -6.64 -2.98 12.95
C GLU A 174 -5.43 -2.24 13.51
N LEU A 175 -5.59 -1.65 14.69
CA LEU A 175 -4.52 -0.99 15.40
C LEU A 175 -4.27 -1.68 16.75
N PHE A 176 -2.99 -1.79 17.07
CA PHE A 176 -2.52 -2.39 18.32
C PHE A 176 -1.59 -1.42 19.02
N ASP A 177 -1.62 -1.42 20.35
CA ASP A 177 -0.66 -0.67 21.14
C ASP A 177 0.72 -1.38 21.24
N THR A 178 1.65 -0.77 21.94
CA THR A 178 3.00 -1.30 22.12
C THR A 178 3.05 -2.61 22.95
N GLN A 179 1.95 -3.00 23.57
CA GLN A 179 1.78 -4.25 24.32
C GLN A 179 1.00 -5.30 23.50
N SER A 180 0.82 -5.06 22.19
CA SER A 180 0.05 -5.92 21.28
C SER A 180 -1.44 -6.09 21.64
N ARG A 181 -1.99 -5.16 22.42
CA ARG A 181 -3.43 -5.12 22.68
C ARG A 181 -4.12 -4.40 21.53
N LYS A 182 -5.19 -4.99 21.01
CA LYS A 182 -6.00 -4.35 19.98
C LYS A 182 -6.71 -3.12 20.57
N ILE A 183 -6.48 -1.96 19.97
CA ILE A 183 -7.09 -0.69 20.32
C ILE A 183 -8.07 -0.18 19.26
N PHE A 184 -8.09 -0.81 18.08
CA PHE A 184 -9.04 -0.52 17.02
C PHE A 184 -9.28 -1.78 16.14
N PRO A 185 -10.54 -2.07 15.73
CA PRO A 185 -11.77 -1.42 16.18
C PRO A 185 -12.03 -1.65 17.67
N ASP A 186 -12.61 -0.65 18.33
CA ASP A 186 -12.99 -0.71 19.74
C ASP A 186 -14.50 -1.00 19.84
N ALA A 187 -14.84 -2.17 20.38
CA ALA A 187 -16.23 -2.58 20.55
C ALA A 187 -16.99 -1.74 21.61
N THR A 188 -16.28 -1.02 22.46
CA THR A 188 -16.86 -0.19 23.53
C THR A 188 -17.04 1.27 23.11
N ASN A 189 -16.35 1.71 22.05
CA ASN A 189 -16.42 3.08 21.55
C ASN A 189 -16.35 3.11 20.00
N GLU A 190 -17.51 3.05 19.38
CA GLU A 190 -17.66 3.06 17.92
C GLU A 190 -17.27 4.41 17.27
N HIS A 191 -17.12 5.47 18.05
CA HIS A 191 -16.75 6.81 17.54
C HIS A 191 -15.25 7.00 17.36
N ILE A 192 -14.43 6.17 18.01
CA ILE A 192 -12.96 6.21 17.82
C ILE A 192 -12.59 5.69 16.43
N THR A 193 -11.73 6.43 15.76
CA THR A 193 -11.24 6.11 14.41
C THR A 193 -9.70 6.05 14.38
N PRO A 194 -9.10 5.49 13.32
CA PRO A 194 -7.66 5.58 13.12
C PRO A 194 -7.11 7.02 13.08
N VAL A 195 -7.95 7.99 12.70
CA VAL A 195 -7.58 9.42 12.70
C VAL A 195 -7.30 9.92 14.11
N ASP A 196 -8.09 9.47 15.08
CA ASP A 196 -7.97 9.89 16.48
C ASP A 196 -6.79 9.20 17.18
N LEU A 197 -6.51 7.94 16.80
CA LEU A 197 -5.52 7.10 17.46
C LEU A 197 -4.09 7.31 16.93
N ILE A 198 -3.93 7.69 15.67
CA ILE A 198 -2.61 7.93 15.06
C ILE A 198 -2.31 9.42 15.07
N ALA A 199 -1.79 9.92 16.19
CA ALA A 199 -1.48 11.34 16.35
C ALA A 199 -0.27 11.76 15.48
N LYS A 200 -0.14 13.09 15.26
CA LYS A 200 1.04 13.67 14.61
C LYS A 200 2.31 13.39 15.41
N GLY A 201 3.37 12.97 14.70
CA GLY A 201 4.65 12.65 15.31
C GLY A 201 4.70 11.24 15.93
N SER A 202 3.64 10.44 15.77
CA SER A 202 3.66 9.05 16.20
C SER A 202 4.68 8.22 15.43
N HIS A 203 5.22 7.21 16.10
CA HIS A 203 6.00 6.16 15.47
C HIS A 203 5.15 4.89 15.36
N VAL A 204 5.03 4.37 14.16
CA VAL A 204 4.20 3.21 13.84
C VAL A 204 4.97 2.17 13.04
N ALA A 205 4.71 0.90 13.31
CA ALA A 205 5.07 -0.21 12.44
C ALA A 205 3.79 -0.68 11.75
N VAL A 206 3.84 -0.87 10.44
CA VAL A 206 2.65 -1.13 9.62
C VAL A 206 2.81 -2.43 8.86
N VAL A 207 1.76 -3.24 8.83
CA VAL A 207 1.66 -4.35 7.90
C VAL A 207 0.97 -3.84 6.63
N LEU A 208 1.74 -3.71 5.56
CA LEU A 208 1.28 -3.27 4.26
C LEU A 208 0.73 -4.46 3.48
N GLN A 209 -0.45 -4.31 2.90
CA GLN A 209 -0.93 -5.21 1.87
C GLN A 209 -0.60 -4.63 0.51
N CYS A 210 0.11 -5.39 -0.33
CA CYS A 210 0.38 -4.98 -1.69
C CYS A 210 -0.88 -5.12 -2.55
N GLY A 211 -1.37 -4.01 -3.10
CA GLY A 211 -2.58 -3.98 -3.94
C GLY A 211 -2.35 -4.42 -5.39
N GLY A 212 -1.09 -4.62 -5.80
CA GLY A 212 -0.73 -4.91 -7.18
C GLY A 212 -0.45 -3.66 -8.01
N VAL A 213 -0.24 -3.85 -9.30
CA VAL A 213 0.00 -2.78 -10.27
C VAL A 213 -1.32 -2.35 -10.89
N TRP A 214 -1.65 -1.08 -10.79
CA TRP A 214 -2.88 -0.49 -11.30
C TRP A 214 -2.62 0.38 -12.53
N PHE A 215 -3.55 0.37 -13.48
CA PHE A 215 -3.49 1.15 -14.70
C PHE A 215 -4.68 2.12 -14.73
N ALA A 216 -4.40 3.41 -14.61
CA ALA A 216 -5.42 4.45 -14.57
C ALA A 216 -4.91 5.76 -15.18
N GLY A 217 -5.76 6.48 -15.93
CA GLY A 217 -5.43 7.81 -16.45
C GLY A 217 -4.18 7.85 -17.33
N GLY A 218 -3.86 6.78 -18.06
CA GLY A 218 -2.66 6.68 -18.89
C GLY A 218 -1.35 6.42 -18.10
N LYS A 219 -1.44 6.24 -16.78
CA LYS A 219 -0.32 5.90 -15.91
C LYS A 219 -0.49 4.51 -15.31
N PHE A 220 0.58 3.98 -14.72
CA PHE A 220 0.56 2.73 -13.96
C PHE A 220 1.47 2.83 -12.74
N GLY A 221 1.19 1.99 -11.72
CA GLY A 221 1.99 1.97 -10.49
C GLY A 221 1.33 1.13 -9.42
#